data_196844913eba707ed691455a5f1ed9f0
#
_entry.id   196844913eba707ed691455a5f1ed9f0
#
_cell.length_a   1.000
_cell.length_b   1.000
_cell.length_c   1.000
_cell.angle_alpha   90.00
_cell.angle_beta   90.00
_cell.angle_gamma   90.00
#
_symmetry.space_group_name_H-M   'P 1'
#
loop_
_entity.id
_entity.type
_entity.pdbx_description
1 polymer ?
#
loop_
_entity_poly.entity_id
_entity_poly.type
_entity_poly.pdbx_seq_one_letter_code
_entity_poly.pdbx_strand_id
1 'polypeptide(L)'
;YPKWFRFKDEHIADFGVLVTSSNNTAVENITKELPLEKGILDNLKIVSDGNMPDSPEKAQQLRTICKMFSTSETEKKLNVYQKDTKRQGEYPEIYFTGYAKKFFGNAEKDADAWGMVAAPLGKKSNISGFYYDVLNPILQDFMIKNADIEDRIPEYRKARDAFSKQLEVVSSLQSQLKSYGDISLKAHQLCASFEQIRAKNISLIICCDEEIKSFENQIVYTNTEIKKEEDNLSNFTTLYSEADFKLKESEKRMKDLSEQEISYKKQALDVENSVGFFTKIFRKSKYQSALDLAECFRLKAQECTIAVNQASHKIGVERAQVEKYRIDKDNALQRLHESKERLKKLEGNKSTTQMRILRLKGEINNAQVRAEAAKSECERDLREYLSAGDMKTGKVLDDTFIEDVLSKNDKVSTKAQISNPWSTEEFNREREKLFYLALQMTKEFVLSSKSCRTNLCILGQYWGFRTENDTDRIKFHKQDREAMIASLFQTLFLITPVISSTFASVGRLLRDMKTPGCIGTLVIDEAGLNRRWLLVHYTERGKL
;
A
#
# COMPACT_ATOMS: atom_id res chain seq x y z
N TYR A 1 48.24 -6.55 30.12
CA TYR A 1 47.08 -6.50 29.25
C TYR A 1 46.79 -7.88 28.72
N PRO A 2 45.51 -8.38 28.85
CA PRO A 2 45.15 -9.72 28.39
C PRO A 2 45.16 -9.78 26.87
N LYS A 3 45.54 -10.93 26.34
CA LYS A 3 45.37 -11.25 24.93
C LYS A 3 43.92 -11.67 24.73
N TRP A 4 43.14 -10.93 23.91
CA TRP A 4 41.77 -11.22 23.58
C TRP A 4 41.61 -11.50 22.09
N PHE A 5 40.47 -12.03 21.69
CA PHE A 5 40.20 -12.45 20.32
C PHE A 5 38.92 -11.83 19.83
N ARG A 6 38.96 -11.30 18.59
CA ARG A 6 37.82 -10.78 17.86
C ARG A 6 37.32 -11.80 16.87
N PHE A 7 35.99 -11.88 16.69
CA PHE A 7 35.43 -12.66 15.60
C PHE A 7 35.79 -12.01 14.27
N LYS A 8 36.04 -12.82 13.24
CA LYS A 8 36.29 -12.33 11.88
C LYS A 8 35.00 -11.83 11.24
N ASP A 9 33.89 -12.51 11.52
CA ASP A 9 32.58 -12.14 11.05
C ASP A 9 31.90 -11.26 12.09
N GLU A 10 31.63 -10.01 11.74
CA GLU A 10 30.98 -9.04 12.63
C GLU A 10 29.50 -9.33 12.80
N HIS A 11 28.87 -10.07 11.87
CA HIS A 11 27.45 -10.47 11.97
C HIS A 11 27.17 -11.42 13.14
N ILE A 12 28.19 -11.95 13.80
CA ILE A 12 28.00 -12.74 15.03
C ILE A 12 27.27 -11.92 16.11
N ALA A 13 27.38 -10.59 16.07
CA ALA A 13 26.69 -9.68 16.98
C ALA A 13 25.16 -9.68 16.80
N ASP A 14 24.68 -9.97 15.59
CA ASP A 14 23.27 -9.91 15.23
C ASP A 14 22.44 -10.99 15.96
N PHE A 15 23.08 -11.99 16.50
CA PHE A 15 22.43 -13.15 17.15
C PHE A 15 22.29 -13.02 18.66
N GLY A 16 22.89 -12.02 19.28
CA GLY A 16 22.69 -11.74 20.71
C GLY A 16 21.34 -11.09 20.98
N VAL A 17 20.61 -11.58 21.97
CA VAL A 17 19.31 -11.06 22.38
C VAL A 17 19.39 -10.52 23.80
N LEU A 18 18.99 -9.26 23.97
CA LEU A 18 18.82 -8.63 25.27
C LEU A 18 17.34 -8.41 25.56
N VAL A 19 16.84 -8.98 26.66
CA VAL A 19 15.49 -8.75 27.13
C VAL A 19 15.51 -7.81 28.33
N THR A 20 14.70 -6.77 28.31
CA THR A 20 14.61 -5.79 29.40
C THR A 20 13.16 -5.55 29.82
N SER A 21 12.93 -5.41 31.14
CA SER A 21 11.62 -5.03 31.69
C SER A 21 11.78 -4.12 32.90
N SER A 22 10.71 -3.45 33.27
CA SER A 22 10.64 -2.67 34.51
C SER A 22 10.65 -3.57 35.76
N ASN A 23 10.15 -4.80 35.64
CA ASN A 23 9.91 -5.73 36.73
C ASN A 23 10.93 -6.87 36.74
N ASN A 24 11.49 -7.16 37.92
CA ASN A 24 12.40 -8.30 38.10
C ASN A 24 11.70 -9.64 37.81
N THR A 25 10.44 -9.79 38.22
CA THR A 25 9.69 -11.03 38.03
C THR A 25 9.45 -11.32 36.55
N ALA A 26 9.09 -10.30 35.76
CA ALA A 26 8.91 -10.46 34.31
C ALA A 26 10.22 -10.90 33.64
N VAL A 27 11.33 -10.24 33.98
CA VAL A 27 12.68 -10.59 33.48
C VAL A 27 13.07 -12.01 33.86
N GLU A 28 12.81 -12.42 35.10
CA GLU A 28 13.13 -13.76 35.59
C GLU A 28 12.25 -14.83 34.94
N ASN A 29 10.95 -14.55 34.73
CA ASN A 29 10.03 -15.51 34.11
C ASN A 29 10.45 -15.82 32.67
N ILE A 30 10.67 -14.79 31.84
CA ILE A 30 11.08 -14.97 30.43
C ILE A 30 12.35 -15.81 30.34
N THR A 31 13.34 -15.54 31.20
CA THR A 31 14.63 -16.26 31.17
C THR A 31 14.61 -17.60 31.84
N LYS A 32 13.65 -17.88 32.72
CA LYS A 32 13.47 -19.22 33.32
C LYS A 32 12.63 -20.13 32.41
N GLU A 33 11.58 -19.59 31.77
CA GLU A 33 10.67 -20.39 30.94
C GLU A 33 11.33 -20.93 29.69
N LEU A 34 12.18 -20.15 29.00
CA LEU A 34 12.87 -20.59 27.79
C LEU A 34 13.79 -21.81 27.97
N PRO A 35 14.65 -21.90 29.03
CA PRO A 35 15.52 -23.04 29.24
C PRO A 35 14.82 -24.24 29.86
N LEU A 36 13.67 -24.06 30.51
CA LEU A 36 13.00 -25.14 31.23
C LEU A 36 12.11 -25.99 30.31
N GLU A 37 12.21 -27.32 30.44
CA GLU A 37 11.36 -28.26 29.68
C GLU A 37 9.87 -27.99 29.92
N LYS A 38 9.51 -27.61 31.13
CA LYS A 38 8.11 -27.28 31.48
C LYS A 38 7.49 -26.21 30.58
N GLY A 39 8.23 -25.13 30.26
CA GLY A 39 7.74 -24.08 29.39
C GLY A 39 7.43 -24.57 27.96
N ILE A 40 8.27 -25.47 27.44
CA ILE A 40 8.05 -26.12 26.14
C ILE A 40 6.89 -27.11 26.21
N LEU A 41 6.89 -27.98 27.23
CA LEU A 41 5.88 -29.01 27.38
C LEU A 41 4.48 -28.45 27.69
N ASP A 42 4.40 -27.39 28.49
CA ASP A 42 3.10 -26.75 28.79
C ASP A 42 2.51 -26.07 27.52
N ASN A 43 3.31 -25.45 26.70
CA ASN A 43 2.88 -24.93 25.40
C ASN A 43 2.44 -26.05 24.46
N LEU A 44 3.13 -27.17 24.44
CA LEU A 44 2.76 -28.35 23.67
C LEU A 44 1.50 -29.03 24.21
N LYS A 45 1.28 -29.03 25.54
CA LYS A 45 0.04 -29.52 26.17
C LYS A 45 -1.16 -28.64 25.85
N ILE A 46 -1.00 -27.33 25.85
CA ILE A 46 -2.08 -26.41 25.45
C ILE A 46 -2.55 -26.74 24.02
N VAL A 47 -1.62 -27.06 23.12
CA VAL A 47 -1.92 -27.52 21.77
C VAL A 47 -2.53 -28.94 21.80
N SER A 48 -2.17 -29.78 22.76
CA SER A 48 -2.65 -31.17 22.85
C SER A 48 -4.00 -31.34 23.56
N ASP A 49 -4.26 -30.56 24.59
CA ASP A 49 -5.47 -30.73 25.44
C ASP A 49 -6.70 -30.01 24.85
N GLY A 50 -6.48 -28.97 24.04
CA GLY A 50 -7.59 -28.19 23.45
C GLY A 50 -8.02 -28.60 22.07
N ASN A 51 -7.11 -29.07 21.22
CA ASN A 51 -7.35 -29.32 19.80
C ASN A 51 -6.30 -30.23 19.19
N MET A 52 -6.17 -31.46 19.72
CA MET A 52 -5.41 -32.44 18.99
C MET A 52 -5.99 -32.56 17.58
N PRO A 53 -5.21 -32.34 16.51
CA PRO A 53 -5.66 -32.73 15.21
C PRO A 53 -5.98 -34.22 15.25
N ASP A 54 -7.10 -34.61 14.69
CA ASP A 54 -7.64 -36.00 14.67
C ASP A 54 -6.68 -37.01 14.00
N SER A 55 -5.45 -36.65 13.77
CA SER A 55 -4.42 -37.49 13.15
C SER A 55 -3.44 -38.02 14.21
N PRO A 56 -3.40 -39.36 14.38
CA PRO A 56 -2.38 -40.03 15.22
C PRO A 56 -0.95 -39.66 14.84
N GLU A 57 -0.72 -39.28 13.57
CA GLU A 57 0.58 -38.90 13.03
C GLU A 57 1.11 -37.58 13.61
N LYS A 58 0.24 -36.56 13.79
CA LYS A 58 0.63 -35.29 14.42
C LYS A 58 0.92 -35.43 15.89
N ALA A 59 0.17 -36.24 16.61
CA ALA A 59 0.46 -36.60 18.00
C ALA A 59 1.82 -37.26 18.12
N GLN A 60 2.17 -38.12 17.16
CA GLN A 60 3.46 -38.79 17.11
C GLN A 60 4.61 -37.82 16.80
N GLN A 61 4.38 -36.85 15.90
CA GLN A 61 5.37 -35.81 15.57
C GLN A 61 5.64 -34.90 16.77
N LEU A 62 4.60 -34.42 17.46
CA LEU A 62 4.75 -33.63 18.70
C LEU A 62 5.49 -34.41 19.77
N ARG A 63 5.21 -35.71 19.94
CA ARG A 63 5.96 -36.57 20.85
C ARG A 63 7.42 -36.75 20.43
N THR A 64 7.69 -36.78 19.12
CA THR A 64 9.07 -36.87 18.60
C THR A 64 9.84 -35.57 18.87
N ILE A 65 9.23 -34.42 18.68
CA ILE A 65 9.80 -33.11 19.02
C ILE A 65 10.06 -33.02 20.52
N CYS A 66 9.09 -33.35 21.35
CA CYS A 66 9.29 -33.43 22.81
C CYS A 66 10.43 -34.35 23.18
N LYS A 67 10.56 -35.51 22.52
CA LYS A 67 11.68 -36.41 22.71
C LYS A 67 13.02 -35.82 22.25
N MET A 68 13.08 -35.04 21.18
CA MET A 68 14.31 -34.36 20.75
C MET A 68 14.84 -33.39 21.80
N PHE A 69 13.96 -32.75 22.55
CA PHE A 69 14.34 -31.83 23.64
C PHE A 69 14.50 -32.52 24.99
N SER A 70 13.83 -33.66 25.25
CA SER A 70 13.86 -34.39 26.51
C SER A 70 14.74 -35.62 26.52
N THR A 71 14.91 -36.30 25.37
CA THR A 71 15.73 -37.51 25.23
C THR A 71 16.50 -37.45 23.91
N SER A 72 17.74 -36.97 23.91
CA SER A 72 18.52 -37.03 22.68
C SER A 72 18.83 -38.48 22.32
N GLU A 73 18.61 -38.87 21.07
CA GLU A 73 19.11 -40.12 20.51
C GLU A 73 20.65 -40.12 20.40
N THR A 74 21.27 -38.95 20.57
CA THR A 74 22.73 -38.79 20.65
C THR A 74 23.14 -38.65 22.11
N GLU A 75 23.19 -39.76 22.83
CA GLU A 75 23.78 -39.83 24.16
C GLU A 75 25.28 -39.50 24.13
N LYS A 76 25.62 -38.21 24.20
CA LYS A 76 26.92 -37.82 24.69
C LYS A 76 26.78 -37.30 26.10
N LYS A 77 27.19 -38.14 27.06
CA LYS A 77 27.37 -37.74 28.45
C LYS A 77 28.33 -36.56 28.48
N LEU A 78 27.92 -35.40 28.98
CA LEU A 78 28.87 -34.39 29.40
C LEU A 78 29.75 -34.99 30.48
N ASN A 79 31.02 -35.18 30.21
CA ASN A 79 32.04 -35.49 31.21
C ASN A 79 32.38 -34.27 32.07
N VAL A 80 31.36 -33.49 32.43
CA VAL A 80 31.54 -32.24 33.12
C VAL A 80 31.27 -32.46 34.59
N TYR A 81 32.28 -32.28 35.40
CA TYR A 81 32.19 -32.26 36.86
C TYR A 81 31.63 -33.54 37.49
N GLN A 82 32.30 -34.66 37.24
CA GLN A 82 31.92 -35.97 37.78
C GLN A 82 32.14 -36.14 39.30
N LYS A 83 32.72 -35.17 40.00
CA LYS A 83 33.08 -35.35 41.40
C LYS A 83 31.93 -35.25 42.41
N ASP A 84 30.84 -34.54 42.08
CA ASP A 84 29.82 -34.20 43.08
C ASP A 84 28.37 -34.56 42.76
N THR A 85 28.03 -35.18 41.64
CA THR A 85 26.64 -35.55 41.36
C THR A 85 26.47 -37.06 41.21
N LYS A 86 25.77 -37.67 42.17
CA LYS A 86 25.28 -39.06 42.14
C LYS A 86 24.26 -39.34 41.01
N ARG A 87 24.00 -38.37 40.11
CA ARG A 87 23.09 -38.44 38.95
C ARG A 87 23.85 -38.54 37.64
N GLN A 88 24.83 -39.41 37.57
CA GLN A 88 25.50 -39.77 36.32
C GLN A 88 24.53 -40.57 35.44
N GLY A 89 24.20 -40.09 34.27
CA GLY A 89 23.72 -40.93 33.19
C GLY A 89 22.28 -40.77 32.76
N GLU A 90 21.45 -39.88 33.36
CA GLU A 90 20.01 -39.84 33.08
C GLU A 90 19.53 -38.76 32.12
N TYR A 91 20.40 -37.80 31.72
CA TYR A 91 19.95 -36.68 30.91
C TYR A 91 20.82 -36.43 29.68
N PRO A 92 20.24 -36.32 28.52
CA PRO A 92 20.93 -35.99 27.28
C PRO A 92 21.48 -34.57 27.32
N GLU A 93 22.67 -34.39 26.81
CA GLU A 93 23.31 -33.10 26.67
C GLU A 93 22.96 -32.47 25.31
N ILE A 94 22.05 -31.51 25.29
CA ILE A 94 21.67 -30.81 24.07
C ILE A 94 22.53 -29.56 23.87
N TYR A 95 22.49 -28.65 24.85
CA TYR A 95 23.21 -27.38 24.78
C TYR A 95 23.55 -26.88 26.18
N PHE A 96 24.70 -27.29 26.68
CA PHE A 96 25.13 -27.01 28.06
C PHE A 96 24.05 -27.36 29.10
N THR A 97 23.29 -28.40 28.84
CA THR A 97 22.12 -28.84 29.62
C THR A 97 22.47 -29.09 31.09
N GLY A 98 23.59 -29.77 31.36
CA GLY A 98 24.03 -30.03 32.74
C GLY A 98 24.33 -28.79 33.55
N TYR A 99 24.88 -27.75 32.91
CA TYR A 99 25.14 -26.46 33.56
C TYR A 99 23.85 -25.66 33.75
N ALA A 100 22.94 -25.70 32.78
CA ALA A 100 21.64 -25.08 32.90
C ALA A 100 20.82 -25.65 34.06
N LYS A 101 20.80 -26.99 34.19
CA LYS A 101 20.13 -27.66 35.31
C LYS A 101 20.70 -27.23 36.65
N LYS A 102 22.01 -27.13 36.76
CA LYS A 102 22.68 -26.67 37.99
C LYS A 102 22.28 -25.22 38.31
N PHE A 103 22.34 -24.33 37.32
CA PHE A 103 22.06 -22.91 37.48
C PHE A 103 20.60 -22.65 37.89
N PHE A 104 19.63 -23.27 37.20
CA PHE A 104 18.20 -23.11 37.48
C PHE A 104 17.73 -23.97 38.65
N GLY A 105 18.31 -25.13 38.87
CA GLY A 105 17.97 -26.05 39.95
C GLY A 105 18.26 -25.51 41.36
N ASN A 106 19.14 -24.51 41.47
CA ASN A 106 19.34 -23.78 42.73
C ASN A 106 18.15 -22.89 43.10
N ALA A 107 17.33 -22.51 42.12
CA ALA A 107 16.15 -21.65 42.31
C ALA A 107 14.85 -22.45 42.44
N GLU A 108 14.74 -23.59 41.76
CA GLU A 108 13.56 -24.46 41.78
C GLU A 108 14.05 -25.92 41.92
N LYS A 109 13.69 -26.56 43.02
CA LYS A 109 13.92 -28.00 43.18
C LYS A 109 13.16 -28.73 42.08
N ASP A 110 13.86 -29.51 41.25
CA ASP A 110 13.33 -30.29 40.12
C ASP A 110 13.14 -29.54 38.76
N ALA A 111 13.80 -28.40 38.57
CA ALA A 111 13.77 -27.74 37.28
C ALA A 111 14.58 -28.52 36.23
N ASP A 112 13.87 -29.18 35.33
CA ASP A 112 14.49 -29.83 34.16
C ASP A 112 14.72 -28.78 33.05
N ALA A 113 15.98 -28.35 32.91
CA ALA A 113 16.41 -27.48 31.84
C ALA A 113 16.91 -28.29 30.65
N TRP A 114 16.56 -27.90 29.44
CA TRP A 114 17.04 -28.56 28.22
C TRP A 114 18.32 -27.94 27.65
N GLY A 115 18.61 -26.67 27.97
CA GLY A 115 19.82 -25.99 27.51
C GLY A 115 20.02 -24.62 28.14
N MET A 116 21.27 -24.12 28.05
CA MET A 116 21.65 -22.80 28.57
C MET A 116 21.34 -21.67 27.59
N VAL A 117 20.09 -21.54 27.15
CA VAL A 117 19.68 -20.62 26.11
C VAL A 117 19.35 -19.22 26.60
N ALA A 118 19.07 -19.05 27.88
CA ALA A 118 18.77 -17.75 28.47
C ALA A 118 19.33 -17.64 29.89
N ALA A 119 19.72 -16.45 30.32
CA ALA A 119 20.20 -16.19 31.68
C ALA A 119 19.81 -14.77 32.15
N PRO A 120 19.30 -14.61 33.40
CA PRO A 120 19.12 -13.33 34.04
C PRO A 120 20.44 -12.79 34.56
N LEU A 121 21.03 -11.77 33.95
CA LEU A 121 22.35 -11.23 34.31
C LEU A 121 22.30 -9.81 34.91
N GLY A 122 21.11 -9.26 35.20
CA GLY A 122 20.99 -7.87 35.72
C GLY A 122 21.49 -7.68 37.14
N LYS A 123 21.27 -8.63 38.03
CA LYS A 123 21.70 -8.55 39.43
C LYS A 123 23.08 -9.16 39.63
N LYS A 124 23.88 -8.60 40.57
CA LYS A 124 25.22 -9.15 40.90
C LYS A 124 25.13 -10.60 41.35
N SER A 125 24.10 -10.96 42.12
CA SER A 125 23.89 -12.36 42.57
C SER A 125 23.65 -13.30 41.38
N ASN A 126 22.92 -12.87 40.36
CA ASN A 126 22.64 -13.69 39.19
C ASN A 126 23.92 -13.87 38.33
N ILE A 127 24.72 -12.80 38.18
CA ILE A 127 26.03 -12.87 37.52
C ILE A 127 26.96 -13.82 38.28
N SER A 128 26.94 -13.76 39.62
CA SER A 128 27.74 -14.66 40.49
C SER A 128 27.28 -16.10 40.32
N GLY A 129 25.96 -16.36 40.39
CA GLY A 129 25.43 -17.70 40.14
C GLY A 129 25.81 -18.23 38.76
N PHE A 130 25.62 -17.44 37.72
CA PHE A 130 26.00 -17.83 36.37
C PHE A 130 27.50 -18.11 36.24
N TYR A 131 28.34 -17.29 36.88
CA TYR A 131 29.78 -17.53 36.87
C TYR A 131 30.13 -18.88 37.55
N TYR A 132 29.65 -19.15 38.75
CA TYR A 132 30.02 -20.36 39.50
C TYR A 132 29.33 -21.63 38.98
N ASP A 133 28.12 -21.55 38.49
CA ASP A 133 27.36 -22.72 38.07
C ASP A 133 27.52 -23.06 36.58
N VAL A 134 27.86 -22.06 35.73
CA VAL A 134 27.98 -22.22 34.28
C VAL A 134 29.41 -21.93 33.80
N LEU A 135 29.84 -20.67 33.92
CA LEU A 135 31.06 -20.21 33.25
C LEU A 135 32.32 -20.85 33.83
N ASN A 136 32.48 -20.82 35.15
CA ASN A 136 33.68 -21.41 35.80
C ASN A 136 33.80 -22.92 35.58
N PRO A 137 32.74 -23.73 35.73
CA PRO A 137 32.81 -25.15 35.37
C PRO A 137 33.21 -25.40 33.91
N ILE A 138 32.63 -24.65 32.95
CA ILE A 138 33.07 -24.74 31.55
C ILE A 138 34.57 -24.43 31.42
N LEU A 139 35.03 -23.36 32.08
CA LEU A 139 36.44 -22.97 32.04
C LEU A 139 37.36 -23.99 32.71
N GLN A 140 36.95 -24.62 33.82
CA GLN A 140 37.71 -25.65 34.49
C GLN A 140 37.86 -26.92 33.65
N ASP A 141 36.79 -27.32 32.94
CA ASP A 141 36.86 -28.41 31.98
C ASP A 141 37.88 -28.13 30.88
N PHE A 142 37.98 -26.88 30.45
CA PHE A 142 39.01 -26.46 29.50
C PHE A 142 40.43 -26.44 30.09
N MET A 143 40.58 -26.17 31.39
CA MET A 143 41.91 -26.02 32.03
C MET A 143 42.58 -27.34 32.38
N ILE A 144 41.79 -28.38 32.72
CA ILE A 144 42.30 -29.65 33.20
C ILE A 144 42.99 -30.47 32.10
N LYS A 145 42.63 -30.21 30.83
CA LYS A 145 43.16 -30.99 29.72
C LYS A 145 43.39 -30.14 28.47
N ASN A 146 44.57 -29.52 28.36
CA ASN A 146 44.95 -28.82 27.10
C ASN A 146 44.95 -29.76 25.88
N ALA A 147 45.08 -31.07 26.07
CA ALA A 147 44.96 -32.09 25.03
C ALA A 147 43.51 -32.19 24.47
N ASP A 148 42.50 -32.05 25.31
CA ASP A 148 41.11 -32.31 24.93
C ASP A 148 40.53 -31.24 23.97
N ILE A 149 41.13 -30.06 23.84
CA ILE A 149 40.66 -29.03 22.89
C ILE A 149 40.94 -29.47 21.45
N GLU A 150 42.11 -30.04 21.20
CA GLU A 150 42.48 -30.54 19.88
C GLU A 150 41.72 -31.82 19.53
N ASP A 151 41.47 -32.66 20.54
CA ASP A 151 40.66 -33.87 20.41
C ASP A 151 39.18 -33.57 20.08
N ARG A 152 38.66 -32.39 20.43
CA ARG A 152 37.28 -31.97 20.10
C ARG A 152 37.12 -31.35 18.72
N ILE A 153 38.17 -31.01 18.01
CA ILE A 153 38.10 -30.49 16.64
C ILE A 153 37.36 -31.44 15.67
N PRO A 154 37.59 -32.76 15.72
CA PRO A 154 36.84 -33.71 14.91
C PRO A 154 35.34 -33.69 15.20
N GLU A 155 34.93 -33.54 16.46
CA GLU A 155 33.52 -33.46 16.85
C GLU A 155 32.85 -32.17 16.34
N TYR A 156 33.54 -31.04 16.44
CA TYR A 156 33.09 -29.80 15.84
C TYR A 156 32.92 -29.95 14.30
N ARG A 157 33.89 -30.56 13.62
CA ARG A 157 33.79 -30.78 12.16
C ARG A 157 32.57 -31.64 11.82
N LYS A 158 32.35 -32.72 12.58
CA LYS A 158 31.19 -33.60 12.41
C LYS A 158 29.86 -32.86 12.62
N ALA A 159 29.76 -32.04 13.68
CA ALA A 159 28.57 -31.24 13.96
C ALA A 159 28.33 -30.20 12.87
N ARG A 160 29.38 -29.52 12.41
CA ARG A 160 29.31 -28.55 11.29
C ARG A 160 28.84 -29.22 10.00
N ASP A 161 29.40 -30.37 9.65
CA ASP A 161 29.04 -31.05 8.41
C ASP A 161 27.60 -31.59 8.47
N ALA A 162 27.12 -32.03 9.63
CA ALA A 162 25.74 -32.41 9.87
C ALA A 162 24.79 -31.18 9.73
N PHE A 163 25.17 -30.05 10.32
CA PHE A 163 24.44 -28.79 10.17
C PHE A 163 24.36 -28.34 8.72
N SER A 164 25.51 -28.38 8.01
CA SER A 164 25.55 -27.92 6.60
C SER A 164 24.65 -28.78 5.71
N LYS A 165 24.66 -30.11 5.88
CA LYS A 165 23.75 -30.99 5.14
C LYS A 165 22.28 -30.70 5.45
N GLN A 166 21.94 -30.46 6.70
CA GLN A 166 20.59 -30.15 7.11
C GLN A 166 20.14 -28.75 6.60
N LEU A 167 21.08 -27.80 6.55
CA LEU A 167 20.82 -26.47 5.98
C LEU A 167 20.49 -26.55 4.50
N GLU A 168 21.15 -27.40 3.74
CA GLU A 168 20.83 -27.66 2.34
C GLU A 168 19.40 -28.21 2.18
N VAL A 169 19.00 -29.17 3.03
CA VAL A 169 17.63 -29.70 3.04
C VAL A 169 16.60 -28.61 3.32
N VAL A 170 16.81 -27.83 4.38
CA VAL A 170 15.89 -26.75 4.76
C VAL A 170 15.84 -25.66 3.69
N SER A 171 17.00 -25.29 3.11
CA SER A 171 17.08 -24.30 2.03
C SER A 171 16.37 -24.77 0.76
N SER A 172 16.48 -26.07 0.44
CA SER A 172 15.75 -26.65 -0.69
C SER A 172 14.23 -26.60 -0.47
N LEU A 173 13.76 -27.02 0.70
CA LEU A 173 12.34 -26.94 1.08
C LEU A 173 11.83 -25.50 1.11
N GLN A 174 12.63 -24.56 1.63
CA GLN A 174 12.31 -23.14 1.62
C GLN A 174 12.15 -22.59 0.18
N SER A 175 13.06 -22.96 -0.71
CA SER A 175 13.01 -22.57 -2.11
C SER A 175 11.78 -23.12 -2.82
N GLN A 176 11.41 -24.37 -2.52
CA GLN A 176 10.21 -25.00 -3.03
C GLN A 176 8.94 -24.29 -2.51
N LEU A 177 8.85 -24.04 -1.21
CA LEU A 177 7.72 -23.29 -0.63
C LEU A 177 7.61 -21.88 -1.17
N LYS A 178 8.75 -21.21 -1.39
CA LYS A 178 8.77 -19.88 -2.02
C LYS A 178 8.24 -19.92 -3.44
N SER A 179 8.67 -20.87 -4.26
CA SER A 179 8.17 -21.04 -5.62
C SER A 179 6.66 -21.28 -5.65
N TYR A 180 6.14 -22.10 -4.74
CA TYR A 180 4.71 -22.31 -4.56
C TYR A 180 3.98 -21.02 -4.17
N GLY A 181 4.53 -20.27 -3.24
CA GLY A 181 4.00 -18.96 -2.82
C GLY A 181 4.01 -17.94 -3.94
N ASP A 182 5.10 -17.88 -4.71
CA ASP A 182 5.23 -16.94 -5.83
C ASP A 182 4.20 -17.21 -6.95
N ILE A 183 3.93 -18.49 -7.26
CA ILE A 183 2.90 -18.89 -8.23
C ILE A 183 1.52 -18.42 -7.74
N SER A 184 1.18 -18.70 -6.50
CA SER A 184 -0.11 -18.31 -5.91
C SER A 184 -0.27 -16.80 -5.80
N LEU A 185 0.77 -16.10 -5.38
CA LEU A 185 0.79 -14.64 -5.21
C LEU A 185 0.57 -13.92 -6.54
N LYS A 186 1.20 -14.40 -7.63
CA LYS A 186 1.05 -13.82 -8.98
C LYS A 186 -0.42 -13.83 -9.42
N ALA A 187 -1.12 -14.95 -9.25
CA ALA A 187 -2.55 -15.04 -9.60
C ALA A 187 -3.40 -14.10 -8.73
N HIS A 188 -3.15 -14.06 -7.43
CA HIS A 188 -3.86 -13.19 -6.49
C HIS A 188 -3.68 -11.71 -6.82
N GLN A 189 -2.45 -11.27 -7.11
CA GLN A 189 -2.15 -9.88 -7.49
C GLN A 189 -2.87 -9.46 -8.78
N LEU A 190 -2.96 -10.36 -9.77
CA LEU A 190 -3.65 -10.09 -11.02
C LEU A 190 -5.17 -10.04 -10.84
N CYS A 191 -5.75 -10.90 -10.00
CA CYS A 191 -7.17 -10.85 -9.65
C CYS A 191 -7.50 -9.56 -8.87
N ALA A 192 -6.70 -9.18 -7.88
CA ALA A 192 -6.88 -7.93 -7.14
C ALA A 192 -6.75 -6.70 -8.04
N SER A 193 -5.79 -6.70 -8.97
CA SER A 193 -5.63 -5.66 -9.98
C SER A 193 -6.83 -5.55 -10.90
N PHE A 194 -7.41 -6.67 -11.32
CA PHE A 194 -8.65 -6.69 -12.11
C PHE A 194 -9.81 -6.04 -11.34
N GLU A 195 -10.04 -6.41 -10.09
CA GLU A 195 -11.14 -5.83 -9.30
C GLU A 195 -10.95 -4.32 -9.06
N GLN A 196 -9.73 -3.85 -8.87
CA GLN A 196 -9.44 -2.42 -8.80
C GLN A 196 -9.75 -1.68 -10.10
N ILE A 197 -9.33 -2.23 -11.26
CA ILE A 197 -9.60 -1.68 -12.58
C ILE A 197 -11.11 -1.67 -12.83
N ARG A 198 -11.80 -2.76 -12.51
CA ARG A 198 -13.24 -2.90 -12.66
C ARG A 198 -14.00 -1.87 -11.84
N ALA A 199 -13.73 -1.76 -10.54
CA ALA A 199 -14.38 -0.82 -9.65
C ALA A 199 -14.19 0.64 -10.11
N LYS A 200 -12.95 1.02 -10.45
CA LYS A 200 -12.62 2.34 -10.97
C LYS A 200 -13.38 2.65 -12.27
N ASN A 201 -13.34 1.73 -13.23
CA ASN A 201 -13.93 1.97 -14.54
C ASN A 201 -15.47 1.96 -14.49
N ILE A 202 -16.09 1.14 -13.63
CA ILE A 202 -17.54 1.18 -13.39
C ILE A 202 -17.95 2.55 -12.84
N SER A 203 -17.23 3.09 -11.86
CA SER A 203 -17.51 4.43 -11.33
C SER A 203 -17.42 5.51 -12.43
N LEU A 204 -16.41 5.44 -13.30
CA LEU A 204 -16.26 6.36 -14.42
C LEU A 204 -17.37 6.20 -15.46
N ILE A 205 -17.82 4.97 -15.74
CA ILE A 205 -18.95 4.71 -16.65
C ILE A 205 -20.24 5.34 -16.12
N ILE A 206 -20.52 5.19 -14.82
CA ILE A 206 -21.70 5.81 -14.20
C ILE A 206 -21.65 7.34 -14.37
N CYS A 207 -20.52 7.99 -14.12
CA CYS A 207 -20.39 9.43 -14.37
C CYS A 207 -20.61 9.81 -15.84
N CYS A 208 -20.07 9.01 -16.78
CA CYS A 208 -20.29 9.24 -18.22
C CYS A 208 -21.75 9.06 -18.63
N ASP A 209 -22.47 8.09 -18.05
CA ASP A 209 -23.89 7.89 -18.30
C ASP A 209 -24.74 9.06 -17.78
N GLU A 210 -24.37 9.66 -16.65
CA GLU A 210 -25.00 10.89 -16.14
C GLU A 210 -24.71 12.09 -17.06
N GLU A 211 -23.48 12.23 -17.57
CA GLU A 211 -23.13 13.26 -18.56
C GLU A 211 -23.96 13.11 -19.84
N ILE A 212 -24.12 11.88 -20.35
CA ILE A 212 -24.94 11.61 -21.55
C ILE A 212 -26.40 12.02 -21.33
N LYS A 213 -26.99 11.65 -20.20
CA LYS A 213 -28.35 12.10 -19.85
C LYS A 213 -28.48 13.61 -19.81
N SER A 214 -27.47 14.30 -19.28
CA SER A 214 -27.45 15.77 -19.30
C SER A 214 -27.39 16.32 -20.72
N PHE A 215 -26.55 15.77 -21.60
CA PHE A 215 -26.49 16.15 -23.00
C PHE A 215 -27.80 15.86 -23.71
N GLU A 216 -28.45 14.75 -23.50
CA GLU A 216 -29.75 14.39 -24.06
C GLU A 216 -30.82 15.41 -23.68
N ASN A 217 -30.91 15.82 -22.44
CA ASN A 217 -31.83 16.84 -21.97
C ASN A 217 -31.55 18.21 -22.65
N GLN A 218 -30.28 18.58 -22.76
CA GLN A 218 -29.87 19.83 -23.44
C GLN A 218 -30.17 19.79 -24.94
N ILE A 219 -30.00 18.66 -25.61
CA ILE A 219 -30.32 18.45 -27.02
C ILE A 219 -31.83 18.60 -27.25
N VAL A 220 -32.67 18.00 -26.39
CA VAL A 220 -34.13 18.16 -26.47
C VAL A 220 -34.52 19.63 -26.31
N TYR A 221 -33.97 20.31 -25.32
CA TYR A 221 -34.22 21.74 -25.11
C TYR A 221 -33.79 22.59 -26.33
N THR A 222 -32.58 22.37 -26.83
CA THR A 222 -32.03 23.09 -27.99
C THR A 222 -32.85 22.84 -29.26
N ASN A 223 -33.36 21.64 -29.47
CA ASN A 223 -34.26 21.32 -30.59
C ASN A 223 -35.60 22.08 -30.48
N THR A 224 -36.14 22.27 -29.29
CA THR A 224 -37.34 23.09 -29.10
C THR A 224 -37.09 24.57 -29.37
N GLU A 225 -35.90 25.08 -28.99
CA GLU A 225 -35.46 26.45 -29.33
C GLU A 225 -35.32 26.63 -30.85
N ILE A 226 -34.67 25.69 -31.54
CA ILE A 226 -34.51 25.70 -33.00
C ILE A 226 -35.86 25.77 -33.68
N LYS A 227 -36.82 24.93 -33.30
CA LYS A 227 -38.16 24.93 -33.87
C LYS A 227 -38.85 26.29 -33.67
N LYS A 228 -38.76 26.85 -32.48
CA LYS A 228 -39.31 28.16 -32.16
C LYS A 228 -38.69 29.28 -33.03
N GLU A 229 -37.38 29.26 -33.22
CA GLU A 229 -36.70 30.26 -34.06
C GLU A 229 -36.96 30.03 -35.56
N GLU A 230 -37.18 28.81 -36.01
CA GLU A 230 -37.64 28.51 -37.38
C GLU A 230 -39.03 29.07 -37.62
N ASP A 231 -39.96 28.91 -36.67
CA ASP A 231 -41.30 29.50 -36.74
C ASP A 231 -41.24 31.03 -36.71
N ASN A 232 -40.41 31.64 -35.87
CA ASN A 232 -40.16 33.06 -35.81
C ASN A 232 -39.63 33.61 -37.15
N LEU A 233 -38.60 32.94 -37.70
CA LEU A 233 -38.00 33.33 -38.99
C LEU A 233 -39.00 33.25 -40.11
N SER A 234 -39.86 32.23 -40.18
CA SER A 234 -40.92 32.08 -41.13
C SER A 234 -41.91 33.25 -41.02
N ASN A 235 -42.39 33.58 -39.82
CA ASN A 235 -43.30 34.68 -39.54
C ASN A 235 -42.72 36.06 -39.96
N PHE A 236 -41.48 36.37 -39.51
CA PHE A 236 -40.81 37.60 -39.86
C PHE A 236 -40.53 37.72 -41.36
N THR A 237 -40.24 36.60 -42.03
CA THR A 237 -40.06 36.58 -43.49
C THR A 237 -41.35 36.95 -44.21
N THR A 238 -42.49 36.42 -43.75
CA THR A 238 -43.82 36.77 -44.30
C THR A 238 -44.14 38.23 -44.05
N LEU A 239 -44.01 38.72 -42.82
CA LEU A 239 -44.26 40.12 -42.45
C LEU A 239 -43.36 41.07 -43.22
N TYR A 240 -42.10 40.78 -43.44
CA TYR A 240 -41.18 41.55 -44.24
C TYR A 240 -41.65 41.63 -45.70
N SER A 241 -42.00 40.47 -46.29
CA SER A 241 -42.44 40.44 -47.70
C SER A 241 -43.74 41.22 -47.93
N GLU A 242 -44.71 41.15 -47.01
CA GLU A 242 -45.96 41.91 -47.05
C GLU A 242 -45.71 43.41 -46.90
N ALA A 243 -44.82 43.78 -45.95
CA ALA A 243 -44.48 45.20 -45.74
C ALA A 243 -43.74 45.82 -46.95
N ASP A 244 -42.76 45.05 -47.51
CA ASP A 244 -42.02 45.48 -48.71
C ASP A 244 -42.89 45.60 -49.91
N PHE A 245 -43.85 44.70 -50.08
CA PHE A 245 -44.88 44.85 -51.17
C PHE A 245 -45.72 46.11 -50.99
N LYS A 246 -46.25 46.38 -49.79
CA LYS A 246 -47.02 47.60 -49.49
C LYS A 246 -46.20 48.86 -49.72
N LEU A 247 -44.94 48.88 -49.33
CA LEU A 247 -44.04 50.00 -49.57
C LEU A 247 -43.85 50.25 -51.04
N LYS A 248 -43.57 49.21 -51.84
CA LYS A 248 -43.43 49.34 -53.31
C LYS A 248 -44.70 49.84 -53.99
N GLU A 249 -45.86 49.38 -53.53
CA GLU A 249 -47.17 49.88 -54.03
C GLU A 249 -47.38 51.38 -53.71
N SER A 250 -47.05 51.78 -52.46
CA SER A 250 -47.15 53.17 -52.03
C SER A 250 -46.13 54.06 -52.76
N GLU A 251 -44.92 53.61 -52.99
CA GLU A 251 -43.92 54.35 -53.80
C GLU A 251 -44.38 54.55 -55.25
N LYS A 252 -44.93 53.48 -55.87
CA LYS A 252 -45.50 53.57 -57.21
C LYS A 252 -46.66 54.61 -57.25
N ARG A 253 -47.56 54.52 -56.28
CA ARG A 253 -48.69 55.47 -56.21
C ARG A 253 -48.25 56.94 -56.05
N MET A 254 -47.22 57.17 -55.20
CA MET A 254 -46.63 58.50 -55.03
C MET A 254 -46.03 59.01 -56.35
N LYS A 255 -45.34 58.15 -57.10
CA LYS A 255 -44.77 58.49 -58.38
C LYS A 255 -45.88 58.90 -59.39
N ASP A 256 -46.93 58.08 -59.47
CA ASP A 256 -48.07 58.37 -60.35
C ASP A 256 -48.75 59.70 -59.99
N LEU A 257 -48.92 59.98 -58.69
CA LEU A 257 -49.49 61.29 -58.23
C LEU A 257 -48.56 62.48 -58.54
N SER A 258 -47.24 62.28 -58.42
CA SER A 258 -46.25 63.32 -58.76
C SER A 258 -46.22 63.61 -60.25
N GLU A 259 -46.34 62.57 -61.09
CA GLU A 259 -46.46 62.76 -62.57
C GLU A 259 -47.74 63.47 -62.92
N GLN A 260 -48.87 63.18 -62.25
CA GLN A 260 -50.16 63.92 -62.43
C GLN A 260 -50.04 65.40 -62.01
N GLU A 261 -49.38 65.64 -60.84
CA GLU A 261 -49.15 67.04 -60.39
C GLU A 261 -48.40 67.86 -61.44
N ILE A 262 -47.26 67.25 -61.95
CA ILE A 262 -46.47 67.92 -63.00
C ILE A 262 -47.29 68.14 -64.24
N SER A 263 -48.14 67.17 -64.65
CA SER A 263 -49.02 67.30 -65.82
C SER A 263 -50.03 68.42 -65.64
N TYR A 264 -50.70 68.49 -64.46
CA TYR A 264 -51.67 69.59 -64.23
C TYR A 264 -50.98 70.94 -64.12
N LYS A 265 -49.79 71.06 -63.52
CA LYS A 265 -49.02 72.31 -63.53
C LYS A 265 -48.69 72.79 -64.97
N LYS A 266 -48.28 71.82 -65.82
CA LYS A 266 -48.00 72.11 -67.22
C LYS A 266 -49.24 72.50 -67.96
N GLN A 267 -50.37 71.80 -67.78
CA GLN A 267 -51.65 72.15 -68.41
C GLN A 267 -52.15 73.56 -68.01
N ALA A 268 -51.98 73.93 -66.73
CA ALA A 268 -52.30 75.27 -66.26
C ALA A 268 -51.48 76.35 -66.99
N LEU A 269 -50.14 76.09 -67.12
CA LEU A 269 -49.23 76.97 -67.84
C LEU A 269 -49.55 77.07 -69.35
N ASP A 270 -49.86 75.93 -69.98
CA ASP A 270 -50.19 75.87 -71.41
C ASP A 270 -51.48 76.63 -71.71
N VAL A 271 -52.51 76.55 -70.84
CA VAL A 271 -53.73 77.30 -70.94
C VAL A 271 -53.48 78.80 -70.78
N GLU A 272 -52.67 79.20 -69.83
CA GLU A 272 -52.32 80.63 -69.64
C GLU A 272 -51.54 81.20 -70.82
N ASN A 273 -50.55 80.37 -71.34
CA ASN A 273 -49.75 80.81 -72.48
C ASN A 273 -50.51 80.82 -73.82
N SER A 274 -51.60 80.04 -73.93
CA SER A 274 -52.44 79.99 -75.15
C SER A 274 -53.26 81.25 -75.38
N VAL A 275 -53.36 82.06 -74.34
CA VAL A 275 -54.13 83.28 -74.43
C VAL A 275 -53.25 84.47 -74.82
N GLY A 276 -53.27 84.83 -76.14
CA GLY A 276 -52.49 85.92 -76.70
C GLY A 276 -52.98 87.32 -76.21
N PHE A 277 -52.02 88.24 -76.27
CA PHE A 277 -52.25 89.65 -75.81
C PHE A 277 -53.55 90.30 -76.34
N PHE A 278 -53.96 90.04 -77.59
CA PHE A 278 -55.15 90.51 -78.15
C PHE A 278 -56.41 89.89 -77.55
N THR A 279 -56.38 88.61 -77.06
CA THR A 279 -57.51 87.96 -76.37
C THR A 279 -57.79 88.63 -75.04
N LYS A 280 -56.75 89.03 -74.34
CA LYS A 280 -56.82 89.70 -73.02
C LYS A 280 -57.55 91.05 -73.11
N ILE A 281 -57.34 91.75 -74.22
CA ILE A 281 -57.94 93.13 -74.40
C ILE A 281 -59.30 93.06 -75.02
N PHE A 282 -59.58 92.29 -76.10
CA PHE A 282 -60.74 92.27 -76.87
C PHE A 282 -61.79 91.18 -76.66
N ARG A 283 -61.46 90.12 -75.94
CA ARG A 283 -62.39 89.01 -75.64
C ARG A 283 -62.34 88.61 -74.15
N LYS A 284 -62.82 89.55 -73.27
CA LYS A 284 -62.84 89.40 -71.82
C LYS A 284 -63.49 88.10 -71.34
N SER A 285 -64.56 87.58 -71.90
CA SER A 285 -65.24 86.34 -71.55
C SER A 285 -64.43 85.15 -71.86
N LYS A 286 -63.69 85.00 -72.97
CA LYS A 286 -62.82 83.93 -73.32
C LYS A 286 -61.54 83.94 -72.44
N TYR A 287 -61.05 85.13 -72.08
CA TYR A 287 -59.93 85.30 -71.18
C TYR A 287 -60.28 84.79 -69.74
N GLN A 288 -61.50 85.20 -69.27
CA GLN A 288 -61.95 84.72 -67.95
C GLN A 288 -62.15 83.22 -67.93
N SER A 289 -62.78 82.61 -68.98
CA SER A 289 -62.92 81.16 -69.08
C SER A 289 -61.58 80.41 -69.12
N ALA A 290 -60.53 80.96 -69.70
CA ALA A 290 -59.21 80.40 -69.71
C ALA A 290 -58.53 80.53 -68.31
N LEU A 291 -58.71 81.67 -67.63
CA LEU A 291 -58.23 81.82 -66.24
C LEU A 291 -58.94 80.86 -65.31
N ASP A 292 -60.25 80.70 -65.44
CA ASP A 292 -61.05 79.78 -64.64
C ASP A 292 -60.60 78.32 -64.89
N LEU A 293 -60.29 77.98 -66.17
CA LEU A 293 -59.75 76.65 -66.51
C LEU A 293 -58.32 76.45 -65.97
N ALA A 294 -57.44 77.46 -66.09
CA ALA A 294 -56.08 77.41 -65.53
C ALA A 294 -56.13 77.29 -64.01
N GLU A 295 -57.03 78.01 -63.34
CA GLU A 295 -57.24 77.91 -61.90
C GLU A 295 -57.77 76.54 -61.52
N CYS A 296 -58.67 75.93 -62.27
CA CYS A 296 -59.10 74.54 -62.05
C CYS A 296 -57.93 73.55 -62.12
N PHE A 297 -57.02 73.72 -63.09
CA PHE A 297 -55.81 72.85 -63.15
C PHE A 297 -54.85 73.14 -62.00
N ARG A 298 -54.70 74.39 -61.54
CA ARG A 298 -53.88 74.69 -60.34
C ARG A 298 -54.46 74.07 -59.08
N LEU A 299 -55.81 74.17 -58.91
CA LEU A 299 -56.45 73.49 -57.78
C LEU A 299 -56.21 71.96 -57.79
N LYS A 300 -56.39 71.36 -59.00
CA LYS A 300 -56.05 69.90 -59.13
C LYS A 300 -54.60 69.63 -58.87
N ALA A 301 -53.66 70.47 -59.31
CA ALA A 301 -52.23 70.31 -58.97
C ALA A 301 -51.98 70.44 -57.47
N GLN A 302 -52.69 71.39 -56.82
CA GLN A 302 -52.58 71.56 -55.36
C GLN A 302 -53.14 70.35 -54.57
N GLU A 303 -54.25 69.77 -55.03
CA GLU A 303 -54.79 68.51 -54.50
C GLU A 303 -53.80 67.39 -54.66
N CYS A 304 -53.17 67.27 -55.85
CA CYS A 304 -52.09 66.28 -56.06
C CYS A 304 -50.88 66.53 -55.14
N THR A 305 -50.49 67.81 -54.94
CA THR A 305 -49.39 68.16 -54.00
C THR A 305 -49.70 67.70 -52.57
N ILE A 306 -50.93 67.91 -52.10
CA ILE A 306 -51.38 67.44 -50.78
C ILE A 306 -51.31 65.90 -50.71
N ALA A 307 -51.81 65.22 -51.76
CA ALA A 307 -51.82 63.78 -51.86
C ALA A 307 -50.39 63.19 -51.91
N VAL A 308 -49.45 63.84 -52.63
CA VAL A 308 -48.01 63.45 -52.65
C VAL A 308 -47.36 63.57 -51.26
N ASN A 309 -47.66 64.70 -50.56
CA ASN A 309 -47.12 64.88 -49.20
C ASN A 309 -47.66 63.82 -48.21
N GLN A 310 -48.96 63.52 -48.32
CA GLN A 310 -49.53 62.42 -47.50
C GLN A 310 -48.97 61.07 -47.86
N ALA A 311 -48.76 60.75 -49.14
CA ALA A 311 -48.14 59.55 -49.63
C ALA A 311 -46.67 59.44 -49.16
N SER A 312 -45.92 60.56 -49.22
CA SER A 312 -44.52 60.60 -48.70
C SER A 312 -44.44 60.31 -47.22
N HIS A 313 -45.31 60.87 -46.40
CA HIS A 313 -45.39 60.58 -44.98
C HIS A 313 -45.67 59.06 -44.71
N LYS A 314 -46.69 58.55 -45.46
CA LYS A 314 -47.05 57.13 -45.39
C LYS A 314 -45.86 56.20 -45.76
N ILE A 315 -45.15 56.50 -46.84
CA ILE A 315 -43.92 55.77 -47.25
C ILE A 315 -42.87 55.82 -46.17
N GLY A 316 -42.66 56.93 -45.45
CA GLY A 316 -41.77 57.06 -44.34
C GLY A 316 -42.06 56.03 -43.20
N VAL A 317 -43.34 55.87 -42.83
CA VAL A 317 -43.84 54.94 -41.86
C VAL A 317 -43.64 53.49 -42.34
N GLU A 318 -44.03 53.23 -43.61
CA GLU A 318 -43.88 51.87 -44.19
C GLU A 318 -42.40 51.44 -44.32
N ARG A 319 -41.50 52.37 -44.70
CA ARG A 319 -40.04 52.11 -44.70
C ARG A 319 -39.51 51.75 -43.32
N ALA A 320 -39.91 52.48 -42.29
CA ALA A 320 -39.52 52.18 -40.92
C ALA A 320 -40.01 50.78 -40.49
N GLN A 321 -41.21 50.39 -40.97
CA GLN A 321 -41.75 49.07 -40.66
C GLN A 321 -41.05 47.95 -41.41
N VAL A 322 -40.69 48.12 -42.67
CA VAL A 322 -39.86 47.16 -43.45
C VAL A 322 -38.50 46.99 -42.80
N GLU A 323 -37.84 48.08 -42.40
CA GLU A 323 -36.55 48.03 -41.74
C GLU A 323 -36.60 47.27 -40.39
N LYS A 324 -37.69 47.54 -39.63
CA LYS A 324 -37.90 46.76 -38.36
C LYS A 324 -38.02 45.28 -38.64
N TYR A 325 -38.88 44.86 -39.58
CA TYR A 325 -39.03 43.43 -39.88
C TYR A 325 -37.79 42.82 -40.51
N ARG A 326 -36.96 43.56 -41.24
CA ARG A 326 -35.65 43.13 -41.71
C ARG A 326 -34.71 42.79 -40.54
N ILE A 327 -34.62 43.70 -39.56
CA ILE A 327 -33.82 43.53 -38.37
C ILE A 327 -34.31 42.31 -37.55
N ASP A 328 -35.63 42.18 -37.35
CA ASP A 328 -36.24 41.08 -36.62
C ASP A 328 -35.97 39.74 -37.32
N LYS A 329 -36.05 39.68 -38.64
CA LYS A 329 -35.69 38.51 -39.46
C LYS A 329 -34.22 38.15 -39.36
N ASP A 330 -33.29 39.11 -39.46
CA ASP A 330 -31.85 38.92 -39.39
C ASP A 330 -31.47 38.42 -37.98
N ASN A 331 -32.06 38.96 -36.93
CA ASN A 331 -31.87 38.50 -35.54
C ASN A 331 -32.39 37.08 -35.33
N ALA A 332 -33.53 36.72 -35.91
CA ALA A 332 -34.05 35.35 -35.82
C ALA A 332 -33.15 34.36 -36.56
N LEU A 333 -32.61 34.73 -37.73
CA LEU A 333 -31.64 33.91 -38.49
C LEU A 333 -30.35 33.68 -37.71
N GLN A 334 -29.83 34.72 -37.07
CA GLN A 334 -28.64 34.62 -36.24
C GLN A 334 -28.85 33.65 -35.05
N ARG A 335 -29.96 33.83 -34.32
CA ARG A 335 -30.29 32.92 -33.18
C ARG A 335 -30.49 31.49 -33.63
N LEU A 336 -31.10 31.26 -34.77
CA LEU A 336 -31.25 29.93 -35.35
C LEU A 336 -29.91 29.31 -35.67
N HIS A 337 -28.98 30.08 -36.25
CA HIS A 337 -27.62 29.59 -36.54
C HIS A 337 -26.88 29.24 -35.26
N GLU A 338 -26.89 30.10 -34.25
CA GLU A 338 -26.26 29.85 -32.95
C GLU A 338 -26.81 28.60 -32.26
N SER A 339 -28.12 28.40 -32.31
CA SER A 339 -28.76 27.20 -31.74
C SER A 339 -28.38 25.92 -32.49
N LYS A 340 -28.28 25.95 -33.82
CA LYS A 340 -27.82 24.83 -34.63
C LYS A 340 -26.36 24.48 -34.37
N GLU A 341 -25.48 25.45 -34.20
CA GLU A 341 -24.08 25.20 -33.82
C GLU A 341 -23.97 24.62 -32.39
N ARG A 342 -24.81 25.11 -31.47
CA ARG A 342 -24.88 24.51 -30.10
C ARG A 342 -25.32 23.06 -30.16
N LEU A 343 -26.32 22.72 -30.94
CA LEU A 343 -26.79 21.35 -31.12
C LEU A 343 -25.69 20.45 -31.62
N LYS A 344 -24.97 20.83 -32.67
CA LYS A 344 -23.86 20.07 -33.24
C LYS A 344 -22.75 19.81 -32.21
N LYS A 345 -22.43 20.79 -31.37
CA LYS A 345 -21.44 20.64 -30.28
C LYS A 345 -21.92 19.64 -29.22
N LEU A 346 -23.19 19.69 -28.83
CA LEU A 346 -23.79 18.78 -27.85
C LEU A 346 -23.78 17.34 -28.37
N GLU A 347 -24.14 17.11 -29.60
CA GLU A 347 -24.11 15.79 -30.26
C GLU A 347 -22.68 15.25 -30.34
N GLY A 348 -21.70 16.11 -30.68
CA GLY A 348 -20.28 15.76 -30.69
C GLY A 348 -19.78 15.34 -29.29
N ASN A 349 -20.14 16.10 -28.26
CA ASN A 349 -19.79 15.77 -26.88
C ASN A 349 -20.41 14.44 -26.42
N LYS A 350 -21.70 14.23 -26.71
CA LYS A 350 -22.41 12.96 -26.44
C LYS A 350 -21.69 11.78 -27.09
N SER A 351 -21.35 11.88 -28.38
CA SER A 351 -20.63 10.83 -29.11
C SER A 351 -19.25 10.55 -28.50
N THR A 352 -18.51 11.59 -28.14
CA THR A 352 -17.19 11.45 -27.49
C THR A 352 -17.32 10.72 -26.15
N THR A 353 -18.31 11.05 -25.34
CA THR A 353 -18.55 10.38 -24.04
C THR A 353 -18.98 8.92 -24.24
N GLN A 354 -19.77 8.61 -25.25
CA GLN A 354 -20.11 7.23 -25.62
C GLN A 354 -18.88 6.41 -26.00
N MET A 355 -17.97 6.97 -26.78
CA MET A 355 -16.70 6.32 -27.15
C MET A 355 -15.82 6.06 -25.93
N ARG A 356 -15.83 6.99 -24.96
CA ARG A 356 -15.13 6.81 -23.68
C ARG A 356 -15.68 5.62 -22.91
N ILE A 357 -16.98 5.43 -22.82
CA ILE A 357 -17.61 4.27 -22.20
C ILE A 357 -17.17 2.96 -22.87
N LEU A 358 -17.17 2.90 -24.19
CA LEU A 358 -16.73 1.73 -24.93
C LEU A 358 -15.26 1.36 -24.62
N ARG A 359 -14.41 2.38 -24.55
CA ARG A 359 -13.00 2.17 -24.16
C ARG A 359 -12.88 1.62 -22.73
N LEU A 360 -13.59 2.20 -21.75
CA LEU A 360 -13.57 1.73 -20.36
C LEU A 360 -14.07 0.28 -20.22
N LYS A 361 -15.13 -0.07 -20.95
CA LYS A 361 -15.63 -1.47 -21.04
C LYS A 361 -14.58 -2.42 -21.64
N GLY A 362 -13.87 -1.97 -22.67
CA GLY A 362 -12.77 -2.72 -23.28
C GLY A 362 -11.60 -2.95 -22.29
N GLU A 363 -11.25 -1.96 -21.49
CA GLU A 363 -10.23 -2.09 -20.45
C GLU A 363 -10.62 -3.11 -19.37
N ILE A 364 -11.88 -3.11 -18.92
CA ILE A 364 -12.41 -4.12 -17.98
C ILE A 364 -12.30 -5.52 -18.59
N ASN A 365 -12.75 -5.71 -19.80
CA ASN A 365 -12.73 -7.02 -20.48
C ASN A 365 -11.28 -7.53 -20.65
N ASN A 366 -10.35 -6.65 -21.07
CA ASN A 366 -8.95 -7.03 -21.21
C ASN A 366 -8.29 -7.40 -19.87
N ALA A 367 -8.65 -6.70 -18.79
CA ALA A 367 -8.16 -7.02 -17.46
C ALA A 367 -8.73 -8.35 -16.96
N GLN A 368 -10.00 -8.64 -17.23
CA GLN A 368 -10.64 -9.91 -16.89
C GLN A 368 -9.97 -11.10 -17.61
N VAL A 369 -9.76 -10.99 -18.91
CA VAL A 369 -9.10 -12.05 -19.70
C VAL A 369 -7.70 -12.34 -19.17
N ARG A 370 -6.94 -11.31 -18.79
CA ARG A 370 -5.62 -11.49 -18.19
C ARG A 370 -5.67 -12.18 -16.82
N ALA A 371 -6.64 -11.81 -15.98
CA ALA A 371 -6.80 -12.43 -14.67
C ALA A 371 -7.22 -13.92 -14.79
N GLU A 372 -8.13 -14.24 -15.69
CA GLU A 372 -8.55 -15.62 -15.97
C GLU A 372 -7.41 -16.47 -16.55
N ALA A 373 -6.64 -15.93 -17.49
CA ALA A 373 -5.47 -16.60 -18.06
C ALA A 373 -4.41 -16.88 -16.98
N ALA A 374 -4.12 -15.89 -16.13
CA ALA A 374 -3.16 -16.06 -15.03
C ALA A 374 -3.64 -17.09 -13.99
N LYS A 375 -4.93 -17.11 -13.68
CA LYS A 375 -5.52 -18.14 -12.80
C LYS A 375 -5.35 -19.54 -13.40
N SER A 376 -5.65 -19.72 -14.68
CA SER A 376 -5.50 -21.00 -15.38
C SER A 376 -4.02 -21.43 -15.48
N GLU A 377 -3.10 -20.48 -15.73
CA GLU A 377 -1.65 -20.72 -15.71
C GLU A 377 -1.20 -21.16 -14.30
N CYS A 378 -1.61 -20.43 -13.26
CA CYS A 378 -1.32 -20.77 -11.88
C CYS A 378 -1.83 -22.18 -11.51
N GLU A 379 -3.05 -22.53 -11.86
CA GLU A 379 -3.62 -23.87 -11.60
C GLU A 379 -2.86 -24.99 -12.35
N ARG A 380 -2.36 -24.71 -13.55
CA ARG A 380 -1.51 -25.65 -14.30
C ARG A 380 -0.16 -25.81 -13.61
N ASP A 381 0.51 -24.69 -13.30
CA ASP A 381 1.83 -24.68 -12.70
C ASP A 381 1.80 -25.29 -11.29
N LEU A 382 0.74 -25.08 -10.52
CA LEU A 382 0.51 -25.76 -9.25
C LEU A 382 0.33 -27.25 -9.40
N ARG A 383 -0.44 -27.70 -10.40
CA ARG A 383 -0.60 -29.14 -10.70
C ARG A 383 0.71 -29.79 -11.10
N GLU A 384 1.49 -29.14 -11.95
CA GLU A 384 2.81 -29.61 -12.36
C GLU A 384 3.77 -29.68 -11.16
N TYR A 385 3.79 -28.63 -10.34
CA TYR A 385 4.58 -28.57 -9.13
C TYR A 385 4.23 -29.69 -8.13
N LEU A 386 2.93 -29.93 -7.92
CA LEU A 386 2.43 -30.98 -7.02
C LEU A 386 2.67 -32.39 -7.57
N SER A 387 2.73 -32.57 -8.88
CA SER A 387 3.01 -33.86 -9.51
C SER A 387 4.50 -34.21 -9.51
N ALA A 388 5.37 -33.21 -9.42
CA ALA A 388 6.83 -33.39 -9.45
C ALA A 388 7.48 -33.73 -8.10
N GLY A 389 6.75 -33.69 -6.98
CA GLY A 389 7.31 -33.92 -5.66
C GLY A 389 6.36 -34.53 -4.65
N ASP A 390 6.91 -35.24 -3.66
CA ASP A 390 6.21 -35.77 -2.46
C ASP A 390 5.69 -34.67 -1.50
N MET A 391 5.61 -33.44 -1.95
CA MET A 391 5.20 -32.30 -1.13
C MET A 391 3.71 -32.36 -0.77
N LYS A 392 3.44 -32.73 0.46
CA LYS A 392 2.14 -32.49 1.08
C LYS A 392 1.92 -30.98 1.20
N THR A 393 0.97 -30.51 0.46
CA THR A 393 0.64 -29.10 0.30
C THR A 393 0.40 -28.39 1.63
N GLY A 394 1.10 -27.29 1.82
CA GLY A 394 0.67 -26.27 2.76
C GLY A 394 -0.69 -25.69 2.28
N LYS A 395 -1.47 -25.14 3.19
CA LYS A 395 -2.65 -24.36 2.80
C LYS A 395 -2.18 -23.07 2.14
N VAL A 396 -2.83 -22.71 1.02
CA VAL A 396 -2.62 -21.40 0.41
C VAL A 396 -3.33 -20.35 1.25
N LEU A 397 -2.71 -19.19 1.43
CA LEU A 397 -3.33 -17.98 1.96
C LEU A 397 -4.21 -17.36 0.85
N ASP A 398 -5.39 -17.92 0.67
CA ASP A 398 -6.41 -17.46 -0.24
C ASP A 398 -7.64 -16.95 0.53
N ASP A 399 -8.64 -16.48 -0.20
CA ASP A 399 -9.87 -15.99 0.40
C ASP A 399 -10.59 -17.09 1.21
N THR A 400 -10.48 -18.34 0.78
CA THR A 400 -11.06 -19.51 1.48
C THR A 400 -10.41 -19.70 2.84
N PHE A 401 -9.10 -19.50 2.95
CA PHE A 401 -8.40 -19.57 4.22
C PHE A 401 -8.86 -18.45 5.16
N ILE A 402 -9.03 -17.22 4.63
CA ILE A 402 -9.51 -16.07 5.40
C ILE A 402 -10.95 -16.31 5.86
N GLU A 403 -11.81 -16.83 4.98
CA GLU A 403 -13.19 -17.22 5.33
C GLU A 403 -13.24 -18.29 6.41
N ASP A 404 -12.36 -19.29 6.34
CA ASP A 404 -12.22 -20.33 7.36
C ASP A 404 -11.79 -19.71 8.72
N VAL A 405 -10.82 -18.78 8.73
CA VAL A 405 -10.38 -18.08 9.96
C VAL A 405 -11.52 -17.26 10.56
N LEU A 406 -12.31 -16.60 9.72
CA LEU A 406 -13.42 -15.74 10.14
C LEU A 406 -14.74 -16.51 10.31
N SER A 407 -14.74 -17.82 10.12
CA SER A 407 -15.94 -18.67 10.23
C SER A 407 -16.59 -18.56 11.61
N LYS A 408 -17.91 -18.49 11.62
CA LYS A 408 -18.72 -18.57 12.86
C LYS A 408 -18.70 -19.97 13.49
N ASN A 409 -18.22 -20.98 12.75
CA ASN A 409 -18.03 -22.31 13.27
C ASN A 409 -16.67 -22.39 13.99
N ASP A 410 -16.70 -22.42 15.32
CA ASP A 410 -15.52 -22.43 16.17
C ASP A 410 -14.50 -23.54 15.79
N LYS A 411 -14.97 -24.71 15.38
CA LYS A 411 -14.08 -25.81 14.96
C LYS A 411 -13.32 -25.48 13.67
N VAL A 412 -14.00 -24.86 12.70
CA VAL A 412 -13.38 -24.45 11.43
C VAL A 412 -12.41 -23.31 11.67
N SER A 413 -12.83 -22.27 12.41
CA SER A 413 -12.02 -21.13 12.74
C SER A 413 -10.77 -21.52 13.54
N THR A 414 -10.92 -22.31 14.60
CA THR A 414 -9.79 -22.80 15.40
C THR A 414 -8.81 -23.62 14.57
N LYS A 415 -9.33 -24.53 13.71
CA LYS A 415 -8.49 -25.35 12.82
C LYS A 415 -7.70 -24.48 11.83
N ALA A 416 -8.32 -23.44 11.28
CA ALA A 416 -7.65 -22.51 10.37
C ALA A 416 -6.60 -21.67 11.10
N GLN A 417 -6.90 -21.15 12.29
CA GLN A 417 -5.98 -20.35 13.09
C GLN A 417 -4.75 -21.13 13.58
N ILE A 418 -4.91 -22.40 13.92
CA ILE A 418 -3.80 -23.28 14.34
C ILE A 418 -2.98 -23.75 13.13
N SER A 419 -3.59 -23.80 11.93
CA SER A 419 -2.86 -24.22 10.74
C SER A 419 -1.79 -23.17 10.38
N ASN A 420 -0.61 -23.67 9.94
CA ASN A 420 0.46 -22.82 9.46
C ASN A 420 0.42 -22.78 7.92
N PRO A 421 -0.23 -21.78 7.30
CA PRO A 421 -0.42 -21.75 5.85
C PRO A 421 0.87 -21.51 5.06
N TRP A 422 1.89 -20.93 5.70
CA TRP A 422 3.17 -20.57 5.05
C TRP A 422 4.24 -21.65 5.16
N SER A 423 3.98 -22.75 5.85
CA SER A 423 4.96 -23.83 5.96
C SER A 423 4.28 -25.20 6.03
N THR A 424 4.99 -26.21 5.57
CA THR A 424 4.57 -27.61 5.70
C THR A 424 5.06 -28.19 7.02
N GLU A 425 4.43 -29.28 7.48
CA GLU A 425 4.89 -30.02 8.66
C GLU A 425 6.31 -30.53 8.46
N GLU A 426 6.66 -30.96 7.26
CA GLU A 426 8.01 -31.40 6.90
C GLU A 426 9.04 -30.26 7.02
N PHE A 427 8.74 -29.08 6.46
CA PHE A 427 9.62 -27.93 6.60
C PHE A 427 9.84 -27.54 8.05
N ASN A 428 8.78 -27.53 8.87
CA ASN A 428 8.88 -27.23 10.30
C ASN A 428 9.75 -28.27 11.02
N ARG A 429 9.54 -29.55 10.77
CA ARG A 429 10.35 -30.63 11.35
C ARG A 429 11.83 -30.53 10.96
N GLU A 430 12.12 -30.32 9.68
CA GLU A 430 13.49 -30.20 9.22
C GLU A 430 14.18 -28.92 9.73
N ARG A 431 13.42 -27.83 9.92
CA ARG A 431 13.90 -26.58 10.54
C ARG A 431 14.18 -26.75 12.03
N GLU A 432 13.35 -27.49 12.75
CA GLU A 432 13.59 -27.83 14.15
C GLU A 432 14.86 -28.70 14.31
N LYS A 433 15.05 -29.67 13.44
CA LYS A 433 16.26 -30.46 13.37
C LYS A 433 17.51 -29.60 13.06
N LEU A 434 17.38 -28.65 12.14
CA LEU A 434 18.42 -27.67 11.84
C LEU A 434 18.79 -26.85 13.07
N PHE A 435 17.80 -26.37 13.83
CA PHE A 435 18.02 -25.63 15.07
C PHE A 435 18.78 -26.46 16.09
N TYR A 436 18.40 -27.72 16.30
CA TYR A 436 19.11 -28.64 17.18
C TYR A 436 20.57 -28.83 16.75
N LEU A 437 20.82 -29.05 15.45
CA LEU A 437 22.18 -29.20 14.93
C LEU A 437 23.00 -27.91 15.04
N ALA A 438 22.36 -26.74 14.91
CA ALA A 438 23.00 -25.44 15.16
C ALA A 438 23.47 -25.31 16.61
N LEU A 439 22.65 -25.70 17.57
CA LEU A 439 23.03 -25.70 18.99
C LEU A 439 24.20 -26.62 19.25
N GLN A 440 24.18 -27.83 18.69
CA GLN A 440 25.31 -28.79 18.82
C GLN A 440 26.60 -28.24 18.20
N MET A 441 26.50 -27.69 16.97
CA MET A 441 27.66 -27.10 16.31
C MET A 441 28.24 -25.93 17.12
N THR A 442 27.39 -25.05 17.64
CA THR A 442 27.82 -23.91 18.46
C THR A 442 28.48 -24.36 19.75
N LYS A 443 27.90 -25.35 20.42
CA LYS A 443 28.49 -25.96 21.63
C LYS A 443 29.88 -26.52 21.34
N GLU A 444 30.02 -27.36 20.33
CA GLU A 444 31.31 -27.96 19.97
C GLU A 444 32.34 -26.91 19.49
N PHE A 445 31.88 -25.85 18.82
CA PHE A 445 32.73 -24.70 18.48
C PHE A 445 33.31 -24.02 19.73
N VAL A 446 32.46 -23.69 20.70
CA VAL A 446 32.92 -23.10 21.98
C VAL A 446 33.89 -24.01 22.68
N LEU A 447 33.60 -25.32 22.78
CA LEU A 447 34.40 -26.30 23.48
C LEU A 447 35.74 -26.61 22.79
N SER A 448 35.83 -26.48 21.47
CA SER A 448 37.07 -26.69 20.68
C SER A 448 37.90 -25.43 20.45
N SER A 449 37.44 -24.26 20.90
CA SER A 449 38.06 -22.96 20.61
C SER A 449 38.87 -22.40 21.78
N LYS A 450 40.20 -22.37 21.64
CA LYS A 450 41.10 -21.68 22.58
C LYS A 450 40.76 -20.18 22.71
N SER A 451 40.33 -19.55 21.60
CA SER A 451 39.96 -18.13 21.57
C SER A 451 38.70 -17.85 22.38
N CYS A 452 37.65 -18.67 22.23
CA CYS A 452 36.44 -18.57 23.04
C CYS A 452 36.76 -18.75 24.54
N ARG A 453 37.53 -19.76 24.90
CA ARG A 453 37.96 -19.97 26.28
C ARG A 453 38.67 -18.76 26.86
N THR A 454 39.61 -18.18 26.11
CA THR A 454 40.36 -16.99 26.56
C THR A 454 39.43 -15.82 26.80
N ASN A 455 38.51 -15.54 25.87
CA ASN A 455 37.52 -14.48 26.01
C ASN A 455 36.62 -14.71 27.24
N LEU A 456 36.16 -15.93 27.48
CA LEU A 456 35.30 -16.27 28.62
C LEU A 456 36.06 -16.15 29.97
N CYS A 457 37.34 -16.49 30.01
CA CYS A 457 38.19 -16.22 31.18
C CYS A 457 38.27 -14.73 31.48
N ILE A 458 38.53 -13.92 30.45
CA ILE A 458 38.61 -12.46 30.59
C ILE A 458 37.25 -11.88 31.00
N LEU A 459 36.13 -12.43 30.52
CA LEU A 459 34.79 -12.04 30.92
C LEU A 459 34.55 -12.25 32.42
N GLY A 460 34.95 -13.41 32.92
CA GLY A 460 34.90 -13.71 34.37
C GLY A 460 35.70 -12.71 35.20
N GLN A 461 36.91 -12.37 34.77
CA GLN A 461 37.76 -11.38 35.43
C GLN A 461 37.19 -9.95 35.30
N TYR A 462 36.56 -9.62 34.15
CA TYR A 462 35.87 -8.35 33.97
C TYR A 462 34.70 -8.19 34.93
N TRP A 463 33.98 -9.26 35.24
CA TRP A 463 32.92 -9.27 36.25
C TRP A 463 33.44 -9.23 37.68
N GLY A 464 34.77 -9.37 37.88
CA GLY A 464 35.43 -9.29 39.18
C GLY A 464 35.63 -10.66 39.87
N PHE A 465 35.41 -11.74 39.13
CA PHE A 465 35.76 -13.10 39.62
C PHE A 465 37.20 -13.41 39.29
N ARG A 466 37.90 -14.00 40.26
CA ARG A 466 39.32 -14.34 40.13
C ARG A 466 39.49 -15.86 40.06
N THR A 467 40.40 -16.33 39.25
CA THR A 467 40.97 -17.70 39.39
C THR A 467 41.98 -17.69 40.52
N GLU A 468 42.18 -18.82 41.17
CA GLU A 468 43.07 -18.96 42.37
C GLU A 468 44.49 -18.41 42.16
N ASN A 469 44.95 -18.27 40.92
CA ASN A 469 46.27 -17.80 40.55
C ASN A 469 46.36 -16.32 40.12
N ASP A 470 45.25 -15.56 40.11
CA ASP A 470 45.23 -14.18 39.61
C ASP A 470 45.19 -13.19 40.78
N THR A 471 46.33 -12.56 41.09
CA THR A 471 46.45 -11.52 42.13
C THR A 471 46.09 -10.14 41.65
N ASP A 472 46.15 -9.87 40.35
CA ASP A 472 45.97 -8.54 39.78
C ASP A 472 44.62 -8.33 39.10
N ARG A 473 44.04 -7.12 39.27
CA ARG A 473 42.89 -6.70 38.47
C ARG A 473 43.30 -6.58 37.01
N ILE A 474 42.48 -7.16 36.12
CA ILE A 474 42.69 -7.06 34.68
C ILE A 474 42.71 -5.60 34.25
N LYS A 475 43.78 -5.22 33.59
CA LYS A 475 43.94 -3.87 33.02
C LYS A 475 43.65 -3.93 31.53
N PHE A 476 42.74 -3.07 31.08
CA PHE A 476 42.38 -3.00 29.67
C PHE A 476 43.05 -1.80 29.00
N HIS A 477 43.53 -2.01 27.78
CA HIS A 477 44.00 -0.91 26.95
C HIS A 477 42.84 0.03 26.66
N LYS A 478 43.01 1.35 26.85
CA LYS A 478 41.93 2.33 26.63
C LYS A 478 41.37 2.29 25.21
N GLN A 479 42.25 2.10 24.22
CA GLN A 479 41.89 2.10 22.79
C GLN A 479 41.07 0.89 22.37
N ASP A 480 41.35 -0.29 22.99
CA ASP A 480 40.73 -1.57 22.59
C ASP A 480 39.58 -1.99 23.51
N ARG A 481 39.33 -1.22 24.59
CA ARG A 481 38.42 -1.61 25.66
C ARG A 481 37.02 -1.93 25.15
N GLU A 482 36.47 -1.07 24.28
CA GLU A 482 35.11 -1.22 23.75
C GLU A 482 35.01 -2.46 22.85
N ALA A 483 35.90 -2.59 21.87
CA ALA A 483 35.93 -3.72 20.96
C ALA A 483 36.16 -5.07 21.69
N MET A 484 37.01 -5.03 22.73
CA MET A 484 37.25 -6.20 23.55
C MET A 484 35.97 -6.59 24.31
N ILE A 485 35.33 -5.67 25.02
CA ILE A 485 34.12 -5.97 25.79
C ILE A 485 33.00 -6.47 24.86
N ALA A 486 32.83 -5.86 23.68
CA ALA A 486 31.92 -6.37 22.67
C ALA A 486 32.22 -7.83 22.31
N SER A 487 33.48 -8.17 22.05
CA SER A 487 33.91 -9.53 21.73
C SER A 487 33.71 -10.52 22.88
N LEU A 488 33.88 -10.08 24.13
CA LEU A 488 33.58 -10.90 25.30
C LEU A 488 32.11 -11.26 25.40
N PHE A 489 31.22 -10.27 25.19
CA PHE A 489 29.77 -10.49 25.18
C PHE A 489 29.33 -11.31 23.97
N GLN A 490 29.86 -11.09 22.79
CA GLN A 490 29.63 -11.93 21.61
C GLN A 490 30.00 -13.40 21.90
N THR A 491 31.11 -13.63 22.63
CA THR A 491 31.50 -14.99 23.06
C THR A 491 30.52 -15.55 24.10
N LEU A 492 30.03 -14.73 25.02
CA LEU A 492 28.99 -15.12 25.98
C LEU A 492 27.70 -15.55 25.28
N PHE A 493 27.27 -14.83 24.24
CA PHE A 493 26.09 -15.18 23.48
C PHE A 493 26.18 -16.52 22.74
N LEU A 494 27.39 -17.07 22.55
CA LEU A 494 27.57 -18.45 22.09
C LEU A 494 27.27 -19.49 23.17
N ILE A 495 27.20 -19.13 24.46
CA ILE A 495 26.81 -20.03 25.55
C ILE A 495 25.35 -19.78 25.93
N THR A 496 24.96 -18.51 26.06
CA THR A 496 23.61 -18.10 26.42
C THR A 496 23.16 -16.97 25.46
N PRO A 497 22.47 -17.31 24.37
CA PRO A 497 22.10 -16.35 23.35
C PRO A 497 21.10 -15.30 23.81
N VAL A 498 20.35 -15.55 24.90
CA VAL A 498 19.40 -14.60 25.48
C VAL A 498 19.87 -14.20 26.86
N ILE A 499 20.12 -12.93 27.08
CA ILE A 499 20.34 -12.38 28.41
C ILE A 499 19.24 -11.46 28.82
N SER A 500 18.89 -11.42 30.09
CA SER A 500 17.87 -10.49 30.58
C SER A 500 18.36 -9.65 31.74
N SER A 501 17.81 -8.44 31.82
CA SER A 501 18.13 -7.48 32.86
C SER A 501 16.97 -6.50 33.08
N THR A 502 16.82 -5.98 34.27
CA THR A 502 15.88 -4.87 34.47
C THR A 502 16.45 -3.57 33.92
N PHE A 503 15.60 -2.60 33.59
CA PHE A 503 16.02 -1.26 33.17
C PHE A 503 17.00 -0.61 34.15
N ALA A 504 16.81 -0.81 35.46
CA ALA A 504 17.70 -0.28 36.48
C ALA A 504 19.10 -0.91 36.48
N SER A 505 19.24 -2.12 35.96
CA SER A 505 20.47 -2.91 36.02
C SER A 505 21.21 -2.98 34.70
N VAL A 506 20.52 -2.86 33.57
CA VAL A 506 21.09 -3.03 32.23
C VAL A 506 22.20 -2.00 31.94
N GLY A 507 22.03 -0.74 32.35
CA GLY A 507 23.07 0.28 32.19
C GLY A 507 24.37 -0.02 32.93
N ARG A 508 24.30 -0.79 34.02
CA ARG A 508 25.48 -1.28 34.75
C ARG A 508 26.09 -2.51 34.09
N LEU A 509 25.26 -3.44 33.60
CA LEU A 509 25.69 -4.64 32.90
C LEU A 509 26.47 -4.28 31.63
N LEU A 510 25.97 -3.31 30.85
CA LEU A 510 26.48 -2.91 29.55
C LEU A 510 27.24 -1.56 29.57
N ARG A 511 27.67 -1.08 30.76
CA ARG A 511 28.25 0.28 30.92
C ARG A 511 29.43 0.58 30.01
N ASP A 512 30.23 -0.42 29.69
CA ASP A 512 31.45 -0.31 28.89
C ASP A 512 31.23 -0.74 27.42
N MET A 513 30.03 -1.19 27.08
CA MET A 513 29.61 -1.53 25.71
C MET A 513 29.01 -0.29 25.08
N LYS A 514 29.82 0.47 24.34
CA LYS A 514 29.42 1.75 23.74
C LYS A 514 29.34 1.70 22.22
N THR A 515 29.88 0.66 21.62
CA THR A 515 29.85 0.47 20.17
C THR A 515 28.43 0.05 19.74
N PRO A 516 27.78 0.79 18.83
CA PRO A 516 26.49 0.40 18.27
C PRO A 516 26.58 -0.95 17.55
N GLY A 517 25.50 -1.73 17.58
CA GLY A 517 25.44 -3.01 16.86
C GLY A 517 26.15 -4.18 17.57
N CYS A 518 26.52 -4.05 18.85
CA CYS A 518 27.12 -5.15 19.62
C CYS A 518 26.11 -6.21 20.07
N ILE A 519 24.82 -5.91 20.03
CA ILE A 519 23.70 -6.79 20.37
C ILE A 519 22.68 -6.66 19.25
N GLY A 520 22.28 -7.80 18.65
CA GLY A 520 21.43 -7.80 17.47
C GLY A 520 19.97 -7.48 17.73
N THR A 521 19.45 -7.95 18.89
CA THR A 521 18.02 -7.80 19.19
C THR A 521 17.81 -7.28 20.61
N LEU A 522 17.01 -6.24 20.73
CA LEU A 522 16.52 -5.73 22.02
C LEU A 522 15.02 -5.99 22.13
N VAL A 523 14.62 -6.74 23.14
CA VAL A 523 13.21 -6.97 23.49
C VAL A 523 12.90 -6.16 24.75
N ILE A 524 11.92 -5.28 24.67
CA ILE A 524 11.46 -4.45 25.78
C ILE A 524 10.07 -4.92 26.19
N ASP A 525 9.98 -5.54 27.36
CA ASP A 525 8.71 -5.92 27.97
C ASP A 525 8.19 -4.77 28.85
N GLU A 526 6.86 -4.61 28.91
CA GLU A 526 6.20 -3.52 29.63
C GLU A 526 6.66 -2.12 29.19
N ALA A 527 6.87 -1.91 27.90
CA ALA A 527 7.39 -0.64 27.36
C ALA A 527 6.53 0.58 27.72
N GLY A 528 5.22 0.40 27.90
CA GLY A 528 4.28 1.46 28.30
C GLY A 528 4.49 2.01 29.71
N LEU A 529 5.15 1.26 30.59
CA LEU A 529 5.47 1.68 31.97
C LEU A 529 6.77 2.48 32.06
N ASN A 530 7.50 2.59 30.95
CA ASN A 530 8.79 3.27 30.89
C ASN A 530 8.66 4.78 30.78
N ARG A 531 9.43 5.49 31.57
CA ARG A 531 9.56 6.93 31.38
C ARG A 531 10.31 7.20 30.06
N ARG A 532 9.79 8.08 29.22
CA ARG A 532 10.28 8.43 27.86
C ARG A 532 11.81 8.61 27.74
N TRP A 533 12.49 9.11 28.79
CA TRP A 533 13.93 9.39 28.74
C TRP A 533 14.81 8.13 28.79
N LEU A 534 14.32 7.01 29.35
CA LEU A 534 15.05 5.72 29.33
C LEU A 534 15.09 5.13 27.91
N LEU A 535 13.97 5.18 27.19
CA LEU A 535 13.89 4.75 25.79
C LEU A 535 14.78 5.60 24.87
N VAL A 536 14.79 6.94 25.05
CA VAL A 536 15.63 7.85 24.26
C VAL A 536 17.11 7.57 24.49
N HIS A 537 17.52 7.25 25.71
CA HIS A 537 18.93 6.98 26.01
C HIS A 537 19.43 5.67 25.37
N TYR A 538 18.55 4.71 25.10
CA TYR A 538 18.86 3.48 24.37
C TYR A 538 18.78 3.65 22.84
N THR A 539 17.88 4.49 22.37
CA THR A 539 17.71 4.76 20.92
C THR A 539 18.70 5.82 20.41
N GLU A 540 19.08 6.84 21.21
CA GLU A 540 20.10 7.83 20.82
C GLU A 540 21.53 7.29 20.91
N ARG A 541 21.81 6.30 21.75
CA ARG A 541 23.10 5.61 21.76
C ARG A 541 23.21 4.53 20.69
N GLY A 542 22.19 4.40 19.93
CA GLY A 542 22.44 3.65 18.90
C GLY A 542 21.82 2.73 18.16
N LYS A 543 21.57 2.34 17.40
CA LYS A 543 21.47 1.10 16.64
C LYS A 543 22.09 0.00 17.49
N LEU A 544 21.34 -0.46 18.48
CA LEU A 544 21.57 -1.79 19.03
C LEU A 544 21.35 -2.78 17.91
#